data_5c8112d8ddad897eb3dec57ca5b7e0ed
#
_entry.id   5c8112d8ddad897eb3dec57ca5b7e0ed
#
_cell.length_a   1.000
_cell.length_b   1.000
_cell.length_c   1.000
_cell.angle_alpha   90.00
_cell.angle_beta   90.00
_cell.angle_gamma   90.00
#
_symmetry.space_group_name_H-M   'P 1'
#
loop_
_entity.id
_entity.type
_entity.pdbx_description
1 polymer ?
#
loop_
_entity_poly.entity_id
_entity_poly.type
_entity_poly.pdbx_seq_one_letter_code
_entity_poly.pdbx_strand_id
1 'polypeptide(L)'
;MRVLTVFLVAVVAVAWAAVARGNQVTLQSDARAKTAMAAKAAVSKVDSRHGEPAPGKVLLGVVGPDPASFDRLTGKHHTLHVMFARWAGDVAGQVRDEHAEGRLPVLSLQTSVSPADIARGAEDARYVTLARALNETGEDAWVRILPEMNGYWNSYCAFDESGRSRGARYAPAEFVRAFRRIALILRGGPIRAINGKLLATGLPPLRVGEDIERSGRVGIVWNPQGHGTPYIEANGPAPYWPGPGYVDIVANDLYSDSAEPSWRGMETLYAYGKPYLVAEWGLEGEDDVAFASRMFEWIANHPRTIGLVYFNKGWSGGSGIFELRTKPRSLAVYRREVRNAHFLAKLP
;
A
#
# COMPACT_ATOMS: atom_id res chain seq x y z
N MET A 1 35.74 -42.23 45.36
CA MET A 1 34.96 -42.74 44.22
C MET A 1 33.53 -42.15 44.11
N ARG A 2 33.15 -41.06 44.81
CA ARG A 2 31.76 -40.51 44.70
C ARG A 2 31.66 -39.14 43.98
N VAL A 3 32.77 -38.55 43.60
CA VAL A 3 32.79 -37.21 42.93
C VAL A 3 32.76 -37.30 41.39
N LEU A 4 33.19 -38.43 40.80
CA LEU A 4 33.27 -38.58 39.34
C LEU A 4 31.89 -38.86 38.66
N THR A 5 30.96 -39.45 39.42
CA THR A 5 29.62 -39.85 38.87
C THR A 5 28.65 -38.65 38.73
N VAL A 6 28.84 -37.62 39.56
CA VAL A 6 27.93 -36.42 39.51
C VAL A 6 28.29 -35.53 38.32
N PHE A 7 29.55 -35.46 37.90
CA PHE A 7 29.95 -34.67 36.73
C PHE A 7 29.49 -35.26 35.39
N LEU A 8 29.39 -36.56 35.27
CA LEU A 8 28.98 -37.20 34.01
C LEU A 8 27.47 -37.03 33.74
N VAL A 9 26.65 -37.05 34.79
CA VAL A 9 25.19 -36.85 34.66
C VAL A 9 24.85 -35.40 34.31
N ALA A 10 25.61 -34.43 34.85
CA ALA A 10 25.39 -33.02 34.55
C ALA A 10 25.76 -32.66 33.09
N VAL A 11 26.83 -33.24 32.55
CA VAL A 11 27.29 -33.03 31.17
C VAL A 11 26.30 -33.62 30.16
N VAL A 12 25.76 -34.83 30.45
CA VAL A 12 24.76 -35.46 29.57
C VAL A 12 23.44 -34.70 29.60
N ALA A 13 22.99 -34.21 30.75
CA ALA A 13 21.76 -33.42 30.84
C ALA A 13 21.85 -32.06 30.10
N VAL A 14 23.01 -31.40 30.13
CA VAL A 14 23.23 -30.14 29.38
C VAL A 14 23.30 -30.41 27.89
N ALA A 15 23.92 -31.49 27.44
CA ALA A 15 23.97 -31.87 26.03
C ALA A 15 22.57 -32.21 25.46
N TRP A 16 21.72 -32.90 26.23
CA TRP A 16 20.33 -33.21 25.82
C TRP A 16 19.49 -31.96 25.79
N ALA A 17 19.65 -31.03 26.72
CA ALA A 17 18.93 -29.76 26.72
C ALA A 17 19.33 -28.86 25.53
N ALA A 18 20.58 -28.87 25.11
CA ALA A 18 21.06 -28.13 23.95
C ALA A 18 20.54 -28.73 22.63
N VAL A 19 20.54 -30.07 22.51
CA VAL A 19 19.96 -30.76 21.34
C VAL A 19 18.44 -30.56 21.25
N ALA A 20 17.72 -30.60 22.36
CA ALA A 20 16.28 -30.36 22.39
C ALA A 20 15.94 -28.92 22.01
N ARG A 21 16.73 -27.93 22.46
CA ARG A 21 16.56 -26.52 22.03
C ARG A 21 16.93 -26.30 20.56
N GLY A 22 18.01 -26.93 20.07
CA GLY A 22 18.38 -26.90 18.66
C GLY A 22 17.27 -27.46 17.75
N ASN A 23 16.69 -28.61 18.14
CA ASN A 23 15.57 -29.19 17.39
C ASN A 23 14.28 -28.36 17.45
N GLN A 24 13.97 -27.67 18.57
CA GLN A 24 12.83 -26.77 18.64
C GLN A 24 13.01 -25.52 17.78
N VAL A 25 14.21 -24.95 17.74
CA VAL A 25 14.52 -23.80 16.88
C VAL A 25 14.44 -24.19 15.40
N THR A 26 14.93 -25.37 15.02
CA THR A 26 14.87 -25.88 13.65
C THR A 26 13.40 -26.17 13.24
N LEU A 27 12.62 -26.80 14.11
CA LEU A 27 11.21 -27.08 13.86
C LEU A 27 10.36 -25.80 13.76
N GLN A 28 10.69 -24.76 14.53
CA GLN A 28 10.03 -23.46 14.41
C GLN A 28 10.43 -22.71 13.14
N SER A 29 11.70 -22.80 12.70
CA SER A 29 12.14 -22.22 11.43
C SER A 29 11.49 -22.92 10.24
N ASP A 30 11.39 -24.26 10.27
CA ASP A 30 10.74 -25.05 9.23
C ASP A 30 9.21 -24.84 9.19
N ALA A 31 8.58 -24.68 10.35
CA ALA A 31 7.15 -24.32 10.43
C ALA A 31 6.91 -22.93 9.87
N ARG A 32 7.76 -21.93 10.18
CA ARG A 32 7.70 -20.59 9.60
C ARG A 32 7.98 -20.59 8.10
N ALA A 33 8.97 -21.36 7.64
CA ALA A 33 9.26 -21.54 6.22
C ALA A 33 8.10 -22.22 5.48
N LYS A 34 7.47 -23.26 6.05
CA LYS A 34 6.27 -23.91 5.49
C LYS A 34 5.06 -23.00 5.48
N THR A 35 4.87 -22.19 6.52
CA THR A 35 3.78 -21.19 6.55
C THR A 35 4.03 -20.08 5.51
N ALA A 36 5.27 -19.65 5.32
CA ALA A 36 5.64 -18.71 4.27
C ALA A 36 5.53 -19.32 2.87
N MET A 37 5.86 -20.61 2.69
CA MET A 37 5.66 -21.34 1.44
C MET A 37 4.19 -21.63 1.16
N ALA A 38 3.37 -21.94 2.17
CA ALA A 38 1.93 -22.10 2.03
C ALA A 38 1.23 -20.77 1.69
N ALA A 39 1.70 -19.65 2.26
CA ALA A 39 1.29 -18.31 1.84
C ALA A 39 1.70 -18.01 0.39
N LYS A 40 2.83 -18.56 -0.07
CA LYS A 40 3.32 -18.44 -1.45
C LYS A 40 2.53 -19.31 -2.45
N ALA A 41 1.93 -20.41 -2.00
CA ALA A 41 1.12 -21.33 -2.83
C ALA A 41 -0.35 -20.91 -2.96
N ALA A 42 -0.84 -20.04 -2.08
CA ALA A 42 -2.17 -19.43 -2.17
C ALA A 42 -2.16 -18.15 -3.02
N VAL A 43 -1.37 -18.11 -4.10
CA VAL A 43 -1.58 -17.13 -5.18
C VAL A 43 -2.87 -17.54 -5.88
N SER A 44 -4.00 -17.11 -5.35
CA SER A 44 -5.28 -17.04 -6.06
C SER A 44 -4.98 -16.45 -7.43
N LYS A 45 -5.48 -17.03 -8.51
CA LYS A 45 -5.50 -16.40 -9.84
C LYS A 45 -6.02 -14.98 -9.64
N VAL A 46 -5.12 -14.02 -9.74
CA VAL A 46 -5.48 -12.60 -9.69
C VAL A 46 -6.31 -12.39 -10.94
N ASP A 47 -7.57 -12.12 -10.73
CA ASP A 47 -8.48 -11.72 -11.80
C ASP A 47 -8.05 -10.28 -12.15
N SER A 48 -7.25 -10.13 -13.19
CA SER A 48 -6.65 -8.85 -13.65
C SER A 48 -7.71 -7.92 -14.24
N ARG A 49 -8.62 -7.41 -13.40
CA ARG A 49 -9.81 -6.67 -13.81
C ARG A 49 -9.77 -5.17 -13.50
N HIS A 50 -8.62 -4.65 -13.04
CA HIS A 50 -8.56 -3.25 -12.57
C HIS A 50 -7.49 -2.43 -13.31
N GLY A 51 -7.30 -2.67 -14.61
CA GLY A 51 -6.26 -1.96 -15.37
C GLY A 51 -4.83 -2.35 -14.98
N GLU A 52 -4.63 -3.51 -14.35
CA GLU A 52 -3.30 -4.00 -14.01
C GLU A 52 -2.53 -4.41 -15.28
N PRO A 53 -1.23 -4.09 -15.37
CA PRO A 53 -0.41 -4.51 -16.50
C PRO A 53 -0.14 -6.02 -16.46
N ALA A 54 0.24 -6.59 -17.62
CA ALA A 54 0.70 -7.97 -17.71
C ALA A 54 1.89 -8.22 -16.74
N PRO A 55 2.06 -9.44 -16.22
CA PRO A 55 3.16 -9.77 -15.33
C PRO A 55 4.52 -9.33 -15.89
N GLY A 56 5.33 -8.69 -15.05
CA GLY A 56 6.63 -8.16 -15.42
C GLY A 56 6.57 -6.84 -16.21
N LYS A 57 5.41 -6.20 -16.31
CA LYS A 57 5.26 -4.83 -16.84
C LYS A 57 4.87 -3.87 -15.73
N VAL A 58 5.31 -2.62 -15.85
CA VAL A 58 5.12 -1.57 -14.85
C VAL A 58 4.52 -0.33 -15.51
N LEU A 59 3.45 0.18 -14.92
CA LEU A 59 2.89 1.48 -15.25
C LEU A 59 3.70 2.58 -14.56
N LEU A 60 4.13 3.58 -15.31
CA LEU A 60 4.77 4.76 -14.73
C LEU A 60 3.72 5.76 -14.28
N GLY A 61 3.99 6.46 -13.19
CA GLY A 61 3.08 7.45 -12.67
C GLY A 61 3.74 8.70 -12.12
N VAL A 62 2.89 9.67 -11.81
CA VAL A 62 3.32 10.92 -11.18
C VAL A 62 2.29 11.39 -10.15
N VAL A 63 2.78 12.00 -9.06
CA VAL A 63 2.01 12.88 -8.17
C VAL A 63 2.41 14.31 -8.53
N GLY A 64 1.48 15.10 -9.01
CA GLY A 64 1.77 16.49 -9.36
C GLY A 64 0.60 17.14 -10.11
N PRO A 65 0.58 18.48 -10.19
CA PRO A 65 -0.55 19.21 -10.79
C PRO A 65 -0.57 19.16 -12.33
N ASP A 66 0.54 18.79 -12.98
CA ASP A 66 0.69 18.79 -14.44
C ASP A 66 1.46 17.55 -14.91
N PRO A 67 0.77 16.40 -15.05
CA PRO A 67 1.36 15.16 -15.56
C PRO A 67 1.95 15.31 -16.96
N ALA A 68 1.32 16.11 -17.82
CA ALA A 68 1.80 16.31 -19.19
C ALA A 68 3.15 17.04 -19.23
N SER A 69 3.39 17.98 -18.32
CA SER A 69 4.71 18.61 -18.16
C SER A 69 5.77 17.62 -17.70
N PHE A 70 5.40 16.69 -16.81
CA PHE A 70 6.30 15.65 -16.36
C PHE A 70 6.63 14.64 -17.48
N ASP A 71 5.66 14.31 -18.33
CA ASP A 71 5.88 13.51 -19.55
C ASP A 71 6.91 14.17 -20.47
N ARG A 72 6.77 15.46 -20.72
CA ARG A 72 7.75 16.24 -21.54
C ARG A 72 9.12 16.26 -20.88
N LEU A 73 9.18 16.42 -19.56
CA LEU A 73 10.43 16.43 -18.81
C LEU A 73 11.18 15.11 -18.93
N THR A 74 10.47 13.99 -18.80
CA THR A 74 11.08 12.64 -18.74
C THR A 74 11.22 11.99 -20.12
N GLY A 75 10.46 12.46 -21.12
CA GLY A 75 10.40 11.88 -22.45
C GLY A 75 9.62 10.56 -22.51
N LYS A 76 8.74 10.31 -21.54
CA LYS A 76 7.89 9.12 -21.45
C LYS A 76 6.50 9.51 -20.95
N HIS A 77 5.44 8.94 -21.54
CA HIS A 77 4.08 9.11 -21.03
C HIS A 77 3.89 8.31 -19.75
N HIS A 78 3.34 8.96 -18.71
CA HIS A 78 3.03 8.35 -17.41
C HIS A 78 1.55 7.98 -17.38
N THR A 79 1.29 6.70 -17.23
CA THR A 79 -0.05 6.09 -17.32
C THR A 79 -0.77 6.01 -15.98
N LEU A 80 -0.13 6.38 -14.87
CA LEU A 80 -0.77 6.55 -13.55
C LEU A 80 -0.73 8.01 -13.13
N HIS A 81 -1.83 8.52 -12.57
CA HIS A 81 -1.85 9.80 -11.89
C HIS A 81 -2.41 9.63 -10.48
N VAL A 82 -1.59 9.89 -9.46
CA VAL A 82 -2.04 9.87 -8.08
C VAL A 82 -2.65 11.21 -7.72
N MET A 83 -3.91 11.17 -7.33
CA MET A 83 -4.72 12.33 -6.97
C MET A 83 -5.21 12.23 -5.53
N PHE A 84 -5.16 13.34 -4.81
CA PHE A 84 -5.79 13.45 -3.50
C PHE A 84 -7.26 13.82 -3.69
N ALA A 85 -8.15 12.85 -3.50
CA ALA A 85 -9.59 13.03 -3.72
C ALA A 85 -10.15 14.12 -2.82
N ARG A 86 -10.61 15.20 -3.43
CA ARG A 86 -11.39 16.23 -2.75
C ARG A 86 -12.85 15.78 -2.75
N TRP A 87 -13.40 15.49 -1.59
CA TRP A 87 -14.75 14.98 -1.40
C TRP A 87 -15.88 15.87 -1.94
N ALA A 88 -15.58 17.12 -2.28
CA ALA A 88 -16.54 18.09 -2.81
C ALA A 88 -16.48 18.25 -4.34
N GLY A 89 -15.71 17.42 -5.05
CA GLY A 89 -15.49 17.52 -6.48
C GLY A 89 -16.28 16.48 -7.30
N ASP A 90 -16.35 16.70 -8.60
CA ASP A 90 -16.81 15.73 -9.58
C ASP A 90 -15.74 14.64 -9.80
N VAL A 91 -15.76 13.60 -8.97
CA VAL A 91 -14.82 12.47 -9.09
C VAL A 91 -15.03 11.72 -10.40
N ALA A 92 -16.27 11.55 -10.86
CA ALA A 92 -16.55 10.85 -12.11
C ALA A 92 -15.98 11.61 -13.31
N GLY A 93 -16.14 12.94 -13.36
CA GLY A 93 -15.51 13.78 -14.36
C GLY A 93 -14.00 13.67 -14.35
N GLN A 94 -13.38 13.79 -13.17
CA GLN A 94 -11.93 13.66 -13.03
C GLN A 94 -11.41 12.30 -13.52
N VAL A 95 -12.10 11.21 -13.21
CA VAL A 95 -11.71 9.86 -13.69
C VAL A 95 -11.79 9.78 -15.21
N ARG A 96 -12.87 10.29 -15.81
CA ARG A 96 -13.02 10.32 -17.28
C ARG A 96 -11.95 11.19 -17.95
N ASP A 97 -11.63 12.34 -17.39
CA ASP A 97 -10.58 13.23 -17.92
C ASP A 97 -9.20 12.55 -17.90
N GLU A 98 -8.85 11.84 -16.81
CA GLU A 98 -7.60 11.09 -16.74
C GLU A 98 -7.55 9.96 -17.79
N HIS A 99 -8.64 9.22 -17.99
CA HIS A 99 -8.71 8.20 -19.04
C HIS A 99 -8.64 8.78 -20.44
N ALA A 100 -9.25 9.94 -20.69
CA ALA A 100 -9.13 10.65 -21.98
C ALA A 100 -7.67 11.05 -22.28
N GLU A 101 -6.86 11.31 -21.24
CA GLU A 101 -5.43 11.56 -21.33
C GLU A 101 -4.57 10.27 -21.34
N GLY A 102 -5.20 9.10 -21.36
CA GLY A 102 -4.51 7.80 -21.32
C GLY A 102 -3.90 7.43 -19.96
N ARG A 103 -4.47 7.95 -18.86
CA ARG A 103 -4.02 7.70 -17.49
C ARG A 103 -5.07 6.97 -16.68
N LEU A 104 -4.62 6.05 -15.84
CA LEU A 104 -5.42 5.41 -14.80
C LEU A 104 -5.27 6.23 -13.49
N PRO A 105 -6.37 6.75 -12.95
CA PRO A 105 -6.31 7.52 -11.72
C PRO A 105 -6.10 6.63 -10.48
N VAL A 106 -5.23 7.07 -9.58
CA VAL A 106 -5.01 6.49 -8.26
C VAL A 106 -5.51 7.48 -7.22
N LEU A 107 -6.69 7.23 -6.66
CA LEU A 107 -7.37 8.15 -5.75
C LEU A 107 -6.93 7.91 -4.30
N SER A 108 -6.30 8.88 -3.68
CA SER A 108 -5.94 8.84 -2.26
C SER A 108 -7.08 9.40 -1.41
N LEU A 109 -7.71 8.53 -0.61
CA LEU A 109 -8.80 8.89 0.28
C LEU A 109 -8.27 9.21 1.68
N GLN A 110 -8.42 10.44 2.11
CA GLN A 110 -8.07 10.89 3.46
C GLN A 110 -9.29 11.47 4.18
N THR A 111 -9.29 11.42 5.49
CA THR A 111 -10.36 11.97 6.34
C THR A 111 -9.82 12.42 7.68
N SER A 112 -10.55 13.30 8.36
CA SER A 112 -10.32 13.66 9.77
C SER A 112 -11.15 12.82 10.75
N VAL A 113 -12.02 11.94 10.24
CA VAL A 113 -12.89 11.09 11.07
C VAL A 113 -12.07 9.93 11.64
N SER A 114 -12.29 9.59 12.91
CA SER A 114 -11.55 8.49 13.55
C SER A 114 -11.89 7.13 12.91
N PRO A 115 -10.93 6.19 12.83
CA PRO A 115 -11.19 4.85 12.33
C PRO A 115 -12.39 4.15 12.97
N ALA A 116 -12.56 4.30 14.29
CA ALA A 116 -13.69 3.71 14.98
C ALA A 116 -15.05 4.29 14.53
N ASP A 117 -15.12 5.58 14.19
CA ASP A 117 -16.35 6.19 13.71
C ASP A 117 -16.66 5.77 12.28
N ILE A 118 -15.63 5.70 11.43
CA ILE A 118 -15.76 5.14 10.08
C ILE A 118 -16.29 3.71 10.15
N ALA A 119 -15.69 2.88 11.02
CA ALA A 119 -16.13 1.49 11.21
C ALA A 119 -17.61 1.41 11.64
N ARG A 120 -18.12 2.41 12.38
CA ARG A 120 -19.53 2.52 12.77
C ARG A 120 -20.44 3.15 11.70
N GLY A 121 -19.88 3.64 10.58
CA GLY A 121 -20.64 4.15 9.43
C GLY A 121 -20.75 5.66 9.36
N ALA A 122 -19.95 6.43 10.09
CA ALA A 122 -20.03 7.90 10.09
C ALA A 122 -19.86 8.55 8.71
N GLU A 123 -19.14 7.89 7.78
CA GLU A 123 -18.89 8.39 6.44
C GLU A 123 -19.51 7.53 5.32
N ASP A 124 -20.42 6.62 5.64
CA ASP A 124 -21.01 5.71 4.66
C ASP A 124 -21.57 6.42 3.43
N ALA A 125 -22.31 7.51 3.61
CA ALA A 125 -22.87 8.27 2.51
C ALA A 125 -21.81 8.76 1.51
N ARG A 126 -20.64 9.18 2.00
CA ARG A 126 -19.52 9.62 1.16
C ARG A 126 -18.94 8.47 0.34
N TYR A 127 -18.70 7.32 0.97
CA TYR A 127 -18.16 6.14 0.28
C TYR A 127 -19.17 5.54 -0.69
N VAL A 128 -20.46 5.56 -0.39
CA VAL A 128 -21.52 5.14 -1.32
C VAL A 128 -21.58 6.08 -2.53
N THR A 129 -21.53 7.39 -2.31
CA THR A 129 -21.46 8.38 -3.40
C THR A 129 -20.25 8.15 -4.28
N LEU A 130 -19.07 7.92 -3.68
CA LEU A 130 -17.85 7.61 -4.42
C LEU A 130 -17.98 6.30 -5.22
N ALA A 131 -18.49 5.23 -4.62
CA ALA A 131 -18.70 3.96 -5.30
C ALA A 131 -19.60 4.09 -6.52
N ARG A 132 -20.71 4.85 -6.39
CA ARG A 132 -21.64 5.14 -7.50
C ARG A 132 -20.97 5.97 -8.59
N ALA A 133 -20.24 7.03 -8.22
CA ALA A 133 -19.51 7.86 -9.17
C ALA A 133 -18.46 7.07 -9.96
N LEU A 134 -17.69 6.19 -9.30
CA LEU A 134 -16.71 5.34 -9.97
C LEU A 134 -17.40 4.34 -10.93
N ASN A 135 -18.52 3.75 -10.54
CA ASN A 135 -19.26 2.82 -11.40
C ASN A 135 -19.86 3.52 -12.63
N GLU A 136 -20.34 4.76 -12.46
CA GLU A 136 -20.91 5.58 -13.55
C GLU A 136 -19.88 5.83 -14.67
N THR A 137 -18.59 5.90 -14.35
CA THR A 137 -17.56 6.14 -15.36
C THR A 137 -17.38 4.97 -16.33
N GLY A 138 -17.60 3.73 -15.86
CA GLY A 138 -17.24 2.52 -16.58
C GLY A 138 -15.73 2.31 -16.77
N GLU A 139 -14.90 3.14 -16.12
CA GLU A 139 -13.44 3.15 -16.22
C GLU A 139 -12.76 2.51 -15.00
N ASP A 140 -11.53 2.06 -15.17
CA ASP A 140 -10.71 1.53 -14.09
C ASP A 140 -10.18 2.65 -13.20
N ALA A 141 -10.12 2.42 -11.89
CA ALA A 141 -9.51 3.32 -10.92
C ALA A 141 -8.90 2.52 -9.76
N TRP A 142 -7.77 2.97 -9.24
CA TRP A 142 -7.23 2.45 -7.99
C TRP A 142 -7.53 3.39 -6.85
N VAL A 143 -7.92 2.84 -5.70
CA VAL A 143 -8.33 3.63 -4.53
C VAL A 143 -7.44 3.30 -3.36
N ARG A 144 -6.57 4.24 -2.98
CA ARG A 144 -5.72 4.19 -1.78
C ARG A 144 -6.57 4.58 -0.57
N ILE A 145 -7.04 3.60 0.18
CA ILE A 145 -7.89 3.82 1.36
C ILE A 145 -7.02 4.21 2.55
N LEU A 146 -7.18 5.45 3.03
CA LEU A 146 -6.50 5.99 4.20
C LEU A 146 -4.99 5.66 4.18
N PRO A 147 -4.25 6.13 3.15
CA PRO A 147 -2.84 5.79 2.96
C PRO A 147 -2.00 6.25 4.15
N GLU A 148 -0.83 5.61 4.34
CA GLU A 148 0.12 5.92 5.40
C GLU A 148 -0.52 5.98 6.81
N MET A 149 -1.42 5.03 7.09
CA MET A 149 -2.16 4.96 8.36
C MET A 149 -1.26 4.79 9.59
N ASN A 150 -0.02 4.44 9.39
CA ASN A 150 1.01 4.33 10.43
C ASN A 150 2.01 5.50 10.41
N GLY A 151 1.64 6.64 9.78
CA GLY A 151 2.34 7.92 9.79
C GLY A 151 1.63 8.93 10.70
N TYR A 152 2.33 9.47 11.72
CA TYR A 152 1.73 10.34 12.76
C TYR A 152 1.08 11.62 12.24
N TRP A 153 1.46 12.07 11.04
CA TRP A 153 0.87 13.24 10.37
C TRP A 153 -0.56 13.04 9.89
N ASN A 154 -1.00 11.79 9.79
CA ASN A 154 -2.37 11.47 9.44
C ASN A 154 -3.28 11.50 10.66
N SER A 155 -4.45 12.14 10.52
CA SER A 155 -5.45 12.26 11.60
C SER A 155 -6.01 10.90 12.06
N TYR A 156 -5.92 9.86 11.24
CA TYR A 156 -6.38 8.49 11.51
C TYR A 156 -5.26 7.55 12.01
N CYS A 157 -4.05 8.04 12.22
CA CYS A 157 -2.94 7.25 12.77
C CYS A 157 -3.20 6.88 14.24
N ALA A 158 -2.76 5.68 14.66
CA ALA A 158 -2.94 5.19 16.02
C ALA A 158 -2.04 5.87 17.06
N PHE A 159 -0.91 6.43 16.63
CA PHE A 159 0.12 7.00 17.51
C PHE A 159 0.42 8.45 17.14
N ASP A 160 0.79 9.26 18.13
CA ASP A 160 1.33 10.59 17.91
C ASP A 160 2.84 10.52 17.56
N GLU A 161 3.46 11.66 17.26
CA GLU A 161 4.87 11.77 16.92
C GLU A 161 5.80 11.19 18.00
N SER A 162 5.40 11.26 19.26
CA SER A 162 6.17 10.72 20.40
C SER A 162 5.97 9.21 20.62
N GLY A 163 5.15 8.54 19.81
CA GLY A 163 4.82 7.12 19.96
C GLY A 163 3.74 6.83 21.01
N ARG A 164 3.07 7.85 21.56
CA ARG A 164 1.95 7.64 22.48
C ARG A 164 0.68 7.31 21.68
N SER A 165 -0.10 6.34 22.20
CA SER A 165 -1.38 6.00 21.61
C SER A 165 -2.35 7.19 21.64
N ARG A 166 -3.04 7.43 20.52
CA ARG A 166 -4.16 8.39 20.41
C ARG A 166 -5.47 7.84 20.99
N GLY A 167 -5.43 6.69 21.62
CA GLY A 167 -6.55 6.05 22.30
C GLY A 167 -7.29 5.02 21.44
N ALA A 168 -8.26 4.34 22.06
CA ALA A 168 -8.93 3.16 21.51
C ALA A 168 -9.62 3.43 20.15
N ARG A 169 -10.10 4.66 19.90
CA ARG A 169 -10.78 5.01 18.63
C ARG A 169 -9.85 5.01 17.42
N TYR A 170 -8.53 5.08 17.64
CA TYR A 170 -7.49 5.12 16.62
C TYR A 170 -6.66 3.82 16.57
N ALA A 171 -7.00 2.83 17.42
CA ALA A 171 -6.27 1.58 17.46
C ALA A 171 -6.16 0.93 16.07
N PRO A 172 -5.06 0.23 15.75
CA PRO A 172 -4.89 -0.45 14.46
C PRO A 172 -6.06 -1.39 14.12
N ALA A 173 -6.66 -2.05 15.13
CA ALA A 173 -7.84 -2.88 14.93
C ALA A 173 -9.06 -2.09 14.41
N GLU A 174 -9.25 -0.86 14.87
CA GLU A 174 -10.33 0.01 14.36
C GLU A 174 -10.04 0.49 12.94
N PHE A 175 -8.78 0.76 12.60
CA PHE A 175 -8.38 1.00 11.21
C PHE A 175 -8.74 -0.19 10.30
N VAL A 176 -8.40 -1.41 10.71
CA VAL A 176 -8.74 -2.63 9.97
C VAL A 176 -10.24 -2.73 9.73
N ARG A 177 -11.06 -2.43 10.75
CA ARG A 177 -12.53 -2.43 10.65
C ARG A 177 -13.02 -1.35 9.68
N ALA A 178 -12.48 -0.13 9.76
CA ALA A 178 -12.79 0.97 8.87
C ALA A 178 -12.43 0.64 7.42
N PHE A 179 -11.20 0.15 7.18
CA PHE A 179 -10.75 -0.24 5.85
C PHE A 179 -11.65 -1.31 5.23
N ARG A 180 -11.99 -2.36 5.97
CA ARG A 180 -12.90 -3.43 5.51
C ARG A 180 -14.26 -2.88 5.12
N ARG A 181 -14.82 -1.96 5.92
CA ARG A 181 -16.09 -1.29 5.61
C ARG A 181 -16.01 -0.54 4.30
N ILE A 182 -15.02 0.33 4.15
CA ILE A 182 -14.82 1.14 2.93
C ILE A 182 -14.64 0.22 1.71
N ALA A 183 -13.79 -0.79 1.80
CA ALA A 183 -13.52 -1.73 0.70
C ALA A 183 -14.80 -2.47 0.25
N LEU A 184 -15.66 -2.88 1.19
CA LEU A 184 -16.93 -3.53 0.87
C LEU A 184 -17.89 -2.58 0.16
N ILE A 185 -17.97 -1.32 0.57
CA ILE A 185 -18.81 -0.29 -0.06
C ILE A 185 -18.30 -0.01 -1.47
N LEU A 186 -17.00 0.22 -1.65
CA LEU A 186 -16.41 0.55 -2.95
C LEU A 186 -16.52 -0.60 -3.97
N ARG A 187 -16.46 -1.84 -3.53
CA ARG A 187 -16.69 -3.01 -4.40
C ARG A 187 -18.15 -3.17 -4.82
N GLY A 188 -19.06 -2.58 -4.07
CA GLY A 188 -20.48 -2.66 -4.36
C GLY A 188 -21.07 -4.07 -4.27
N GLY A 189 -22.26 -4.20 -4.77
CA GLY A 189 -23.09 -5.40 -4.78
C GLY A 189 -24.44 -5.19 -4.09
N PRO A 190 -25.27 -6.25 -4.02
CA PRO A 190 -26.54 -6.18 -3.28
C PRO A 190 -26.31 -5.80 -1.82
N ILE A 191 -27.07 -4.84 -1.30
CA ILE A 191 -26.97 -4.36 0.09
C ILE A 191 -27.04 -5.49 1.10
N ARG A 192 -27.90 -6.49 0.84
CA ARG A 192 -28.01 -7.67 1.69
C ARG A 192 -26.67 -8.43 1.79
N ALA A 193 -25.95 -8.55 0.67
CA ALA A 193 -24.65 -9.25 0.64
C ALA A 193 -23.55 -8.43 1.34
N ILE A 194 -23.52 -7.12 1.14
CA ILE A 194 -22.59 -6.21 1.83
C ILE A 194 -22.86 -6.29 3.34
N ASN A 195 -24.10 -6.17 3.76
CA ASN A 195 -24.49 -6.22 5.18
C ASN A 195 -24.18 -7.57 5.82
N GLY A 196 -24.36 -8.67 5.10
CA GLY A 196 -23.98 -10.01 5.58
C GLY A 196 -22.47 -10.08 5.89
N LYS A 197 -21.62 -9.51 5.02
CA LYS A 197 -20.17 -9.45 5.25
C LYS A 197 -19.78 -8.50 6.38
N LEU A 198 -20.45 -7.35 6.50
CA LEU A 198 -20.23 -6.40 7.60
C LEU A 198 -20.56 -7.07 8.95
N LEU A 199 -21.73 -7.66 9.08
CA LEU A 199 -22.16 -8.35 10.28
C LEU A 199 -21.23 -9.52 10.65
N ALA A 200 -20.76 -10.29 9.68
CA ALA A 200 -19.80 -11.38 9.88
C ALA A 200 -18.45 -10.90 10.45
N THR A 201 -18.12 -9.61 10.29
CA THR A 201 -16.92 -8.98 10.85
C THR A 201 -17.20 -8.10 12.07
N GLY A 202 -18.41 -8.18 12.65
CA GLY A 202 -18.82 -7.40 13.80
C GLY A 202 -19.03 -5.91 13.51
N LEU A 203 -19.29 -5.54 12.25
CA LEU A 203 -19.59 -4.18 11.83
C LEU A 203 -21.09 -3.95 11.69
N PRO A 204 -21.61 -2.75 12.01
CA PRO A 204 -23.03 -2.45 11.80
C PRO A 204 -23.39 -2.47 10.32
N PRO A 205 -24.64 -2.80 9.97
CA PRO A 205 -25.09 -2.81 8.58
C PRO A 205 -25.06 -1.41 7.97
N LEU A 206 -24.81 -1.36 6.66
CA LEU A 206 -24.97 -0.18 5.83
C LEU A 206 -26.45 0.18 5.70
N ARG A 207 -26.79 1.45 5.96
CA ARG A 207 -28.17 1.95 5.92
C ARG A 207 -28.37 2.81 4.67
N VAL A 208 -28.53 2.16 3.52
CA VAL A 208 -28.86 2.79 2.25
C VAL A 208 -30.07 2.08 1.64
N GLY A 209 -30.89 2.85 0.88
CA GLY A 209 -32.17 2.35 0.35
C GLY A 209 -32.03 1.50 -0.92
N GLU A 210 -30.85 1.50 -1.56
CA GLU A 210 -30.66 0.85 -2.88
C GLU A 210 -29.33 0.09 -2.91
N ASP A 211 -29.29 -0.94 -3.74
CA ASP A 211 -28.06 -1.67 -4.04
C ASP A 211 -26.99 -0.73 -4.62
N ILE A 212 -25.74 -1.05 -4.38
CA ILE A 212 -24.60 -0.39 -5.01
C ILE A 212 -24.18 -1.32 -6.15
N GLU A 213 -24.14 -0.81 -7.36
CA GLU A 213 -23.69 -1.62 -8.50
C GLU A 213 -22.31 -2.21 -8.21
N ARG A 214 -22.12 -3.50 -8.56
CA ARG A 214 -20.84 -4.17 -8.33
C ARG A 214 -19.80 -3.65 -9.30
N SER A 215 -18.73 -3.06 -8.77
CA SER A 215 -17.58 -2.67 -9.58
C SER A 215 -16.57 -3.82 -9.69
N GLY A 216 -16.25 -4.19 -10.94
CA GLY A 216 -15.07 -5.00 -11.26
C GLY A 216 -13.87 -4.15 -11.68
N ARG A 217 -14.00 -2.80 -11.62
CA ARG A 217 -13.02 -1.83 -12.14
C ARG A 217 -12.31 -1.02 -11.05
N VAL A 218 -12.69 -1.21 -9.78
CA VAL A 218 -12.08 -0.50 -8.65
C VAL A 218 -11.07 -1.40 -7.95
N GLY A 219 -9.79 -1.08 -8.09
CA GLY A 219 -8.68 -1.74 -7.38
C GLY A 219 -8.49 -1.14 -5.98
N ILE A 220 -8.60 -1.94 -4.94
CA ILE A 220 -8.44 -1.51 -3.54
C ILE A 220 -6.97 -1.60 -3.13
N VAL A 221 -6.38 -0.45 -2.81
CA VAL A 221 -4.96 -0.31 -2.45
C VAL A 221 -4.82 -0.14 -0.94
N TRP A 222 -4.02 -1.00 -0.31
CA TRP A 222 -3.56 -0.84 1.06
C TRP A 222 -2.11 -0.31 1.05
N ASN A 223 -1.90 0.88 1.62
CA ASN A 223 -0.66 1.64 1.50
C ASN A 223 -0.13 2.10 2.86
N PRO A 224 0.48 1.23 3.65
CA PRO A 224 1.22 1.65 4.85
C PRO A 224 2.60 2.17 4.48
N GLN A 225 3.24 2.85 5.45
CA GLN A 225 4.70 2.95 5.45
C GLN A 225 5.33 1.61 5.81
N GLY A 226 6.48 1.30 5.23
CA GLY A 226 7.14 0.02 5.42
C GLY A 226 7.53 -0.32 6.87
N HIS A 227 7.69 0.68 7.71
CA HIS A 227 8.07 0.52 9.13
C HIS A 227 7.23 1.33 10.12
N GLY A 228 6.42 2.27 9.63
CA GLY A 228 5.67 3.22 10.46
C GLY A 228 6.51 4.37 11.02
N THR A 229 5.85 5.53 11.20
CA THR A 229 6.44 6.70 11.84
C THR A 229 5.46 7.22 12.89
N PRO A 230 5.78 7.16 14.19
CA PRO A 230 7.08 6.79 14.78
C PRO A 230 7.44 5.31 14.60
N TYR A 231 8.76 5.03 14.59
CA TYR A 231 9.32 3.69 14.42
C TYR A 231 9.25 2.89 15.72
N ILE A 232 8.08 2.31 15.97
CA ILE A 232 7.80 1.41 17.10
C ILE A 232 7.12 0.14 16.56
N GLU A 233 7.33 -1.01 17.21
CA GLU A 233 6.80 -2.31 16.77
C GLU A 233 5.28 -2.29 16.57
N ALA A 234 4.55 -1.68 17.50
CA ALA A 234 3.08 -1.58 17.47
C ALA A 234 2.56 -0.73 16.29
N ASN A 235 3.41 0.09 15.66
CA ASN A 235 3.09 0.94 14.52
C ASN A 235 3.60 0.40 13.17
N GLY A 236 4.20 -0.78 13.15
CA GLY A 236 4.54 -1.46 11.91
C GLY A 236 3.30 -1.78 11.06
N PRO A 237 3.48 -2.20 9.79
CA PRO A 237 2.33 -2.41 8.89
C PRO A 237 1.42 -3.58 9.31
N ALA A 238 1.95 -4.64 9.92
CA ALA A 238 1.20 -5.86 10.19
C ALA A 238 -0.08 -5.67 11.05
N PRO A 239 -0.10 -4.87 12.12
CA PRO A 239 -1.31 -4.59 12.89
C PRO A 239 -2.44 -3.93 12.09
N TYR A 240 -2.12 -3.27 10.96
CA TYR A 240 -3.08 -2.57 10.09
C TYR A 240 -3.51 -3.41 8.88
N TRP A 241 -3.09 -4.68 8.79
CA TRP A 241 -3.44 -5.53 7.65
C TRP A 241 -4.92 -5.93 7.67
N PRO A 242 -5.74 -5.51 6.68
CA PRO A 242 -7.18 -5.80 6.68
C PRO A 242 -7.52 -7.23 6.24
N GLY A 243 -6.54 -7.96 5.73
CA GLY A 243 -6.71 -9.32 5.22
C GLY A 243 -6.80 -9.41 3.69
N PRO A 244 -6.40 -10.55 3.12
CA PRO A 244 -6.23 -10.71 1.66
C PRO A 244 -7.51 -10.53 0.85
N GLY A 245 -8.67 -10.76 1.46
CA GLY A 245 -9.98 -10.60 0.81
C GLY A 245 -10.44 -9.15 0.64
N TYR A 246 -9.74 -8.19 1.25
CA TYR A 246 -10.10 -6.76 1.22
C TYR A 246 -9.12 -5.90 0.44
N VAL A 247 -7.97 -6.46 0.05
CA VAL A 247 -6.88 -5.75 -0.63
C VAL A 247 -6.61 -6.41 -1.99
N ASP A 248 -6.57 -5.61 -3.03
CA ASP A 248 -6.18 -6.03 -4.36
C ASP A 248 -4.70 -5.74 -4.61
N ILE A 249 -4.23 -4.55 -4.21
CA ILE A 249 -2.88 -4.04 -4.41
C ILE A 249 -2.27 -3.64 -3.07
N VAL A 250 -1.04 -4.08 -2.80
CA VAL A 250 -0.23 -3.58 -1.67
C VAL A 250 0.68 -2.47 -2.19
N ALA A 251 0.73 -1.36 -1.46
CA ALA A 251 1.55 -0.23 -1.86
C ALA A 251 2.45 0.28 -0.73
N ASN A 252 3.44 1.09 -1.09
CA ASN A 252 4.34 1.79 -0.18
C ASN A 252 4.77 3.14 -0.75
N ASP A 253 5.16 4.05 0.13
CA ASP A 253 5.75 5.34 -0.19
C ASP A 253 7.20 5.35 0.33
N LEU A 254 8.16 5.84 -0.48
CA LEU A 254 9.60 5.83 -0.15
C LEU A 254 10.31 7.07 -0.72
N TYR A 255 10.99 7.79 0.14
CA TYR A 255 11.74 9.00 -0.21
C TYR A 255 13.24 8.86 0.08
N SER A 256 14.08 9.70 -0.55
CA SER A 256 15.55 9.58 -0.47
C SER A 256 16.12 9.85 0.92
N ASP A 257 15.40 10.57 1.78
CA ASP A 257 15.75 10.74 3.19
C ASP A 257 15.48 9.50 4.05
N SER A 258 14.82 8.51 3.45
CA SER A 258 14.41 7.30 4.16
C SER A 258 15.60 6.43 4.53
N ALA A 259 15.68 6.05 5.81
CA ALA A 259 16.70 5.14 6.32
C ALA A 259 16.53 3.70 5.79
N GLU A 260 17.58 2.85 5.93
CA GLU A 260 17.54 1.42 5.55
C GLU A 260 16.32 0.63 6.06
N PRO A 261 15.74 0.91 7.24
CA PRO A 261 14.48 0.27 7.63
C PRO A 261 13.35 0.41 6.61
N SER A 262 13.27 1.52 5.87
CA SER A 262 12.26 1.75 4.84
C SER A 262 12.42 0.83 3.63
N TRP A 263 13.65 0.57 3.18
CA TRP A 263 13.93 -0.40 2.12
C TRP A 263 13.55 -1.83 2.55
N ARG A 264 13.90 -2.23 3.79
CA ARG A 264 13.46 -3.51 4.37
C ARG A 264 11.95 -3.58 4.51
N GLY A 265 11.31 -2.44 4.77
CA GLY A 265 9.86 -2.32 4.79
C GLY A 265 9.23 -2.64 3.44
N MET A 266 9.82 -2.20 2.33
CA MET A 266 9.37 -2.58 0.97
C MET A 266 9.42 -4.11 0.78
N GLU A 267 10.50 -4.77 1.17
CA GLU A 267 10.61 -6.24 1.12
C GLU A 267 9.52 -6.92 1.96
N THR A 268 9.27 -6.41 3.16
CA THR A 268 8.22 -6.91 4.05
C THR A 268 6.84 -6.78 3.40
N LEU A 269 6.54 -5.65 2.80
CA LEU A 269 5.26 -5.40 2.14
C LEU A 269 5.12 -6.21 0.83
N TYR A 270 6.18 -6.32 0.06
CA TYR A 270 6.20 -7.17 -1.13
C TYR A 270 5.91 -8.65 -0.81
N ALA A 271 6.31 -9.12 0.39
CA ALA A 271 6.07 -10.49 0.85
C ALA A 271 4.58 -10.83 1.09
N TYR A 272 3.66 -9.84 1.13
CA TYR A 272 2.21 -10.11 1.18
C TYR A 272 1.66 -10.81 -0.07
N GLY A 273 2.45 -10.91 -1.15
CA GLY A 273 2.13 -11.74 -2.32
C GLY A 273 1.11 -11.12 -3.28
N LYS A 274 0.71 -9.88 -3.07
CA LYS A 274 -0.19 -9.11 -3.94
C LYS A 274 0.59 -8.39 -5.05
N PRO A 275 -0.09 -7.93 -6.13
CA PRO A 275 0.43 -6.88 -6.98
C PRO A 275 0.96 -5.73 -6.13
N TYR A 276 2.12 -5.17 -6.50
CA TYR A 276 2.82 -4.19 -5.68
C TYR A 276 2.92 -2.84 -6.40
N LEU A 277 2.58 -1.78 -5.70
CA LEU A 277 2.64 -0.42 -6.20
C LEU A 277 3.62 0.41 -5.35
N VAL A 278 4.66 0.96 -5.95
CA VAL A 278 5.38 2.09 -5.34
C VAL A 278 4.53 3.33 -5.61
N ALA A 279 3.65 3.66 -4.65
CA ALA A 279 2.60 4.65 -4.86
C ALA A 279 3.10 6.09 -4.78
N GLU A 280 4.21 6.29 -4.07
CA GLU A 280 4.97 7.53 -4.07
C GLU A 280 6.45 7.22 -3.89
N TRP A 281 7.31 7.83 -4.69
CA TRP A 281 8.73 7.90 -4.42
C TRP A 281 9.30 9.22 -4.91
N GLY A 282 10.34 9.71 -4.26
CA GLY A 282 10.90 10.99 -4.64
C GLY A 282 12.26 11.28 -4.03
N LEU A 283 12.95 12.25 -4.63
CA LEU A 283 14.24 12.74 -4.18
C LEU A 283 14.00 13.99 -3.33
N GLU A 284 14.08 13.85 -2.02
CA GLU A 284 13.90 14.95 -1.10
C GLU A 284 15.16 15.82 -1.04
N GLY A 285 15.03 17.10 -1.38
CA GLY A 285 16.11 18.08 -1.32
C GLY A 285 17.20 17.83 -2.36
N GLU A 286 18.05 16.84 -2.17
CA GLU A 286 19.27 16.60 -2.94
C GLU A 286 19.07 15.78 -4.23
N ASP A 287 20.04 15.88 -5.15
CA ASP A 287 20.11 15.08 -6.38
C ASP A 287 20.79 13.72 -6.09
N ASP A 288 20.06 12.80 -5.46
CA ASP A 288 20.55 11.49 -5.04
C ASP A 288 20.45 10.44 -6.18
N VAL A 289 21.51 10.35 -6.95
CA VAL A 289 21.65 9.37 -8.05
C VAL A 289 21.66 7.93 -7.56
N ALA A 290 22.21 7.67 -6.36
CA ALA A 290 22.31 6.32 -5.81
C ALA A 290 20.93 5.80 -5.45
N PHE A 291 20.11 6.61 -4.77
CA PHE A 291 18.74 6.28 -4.45
C PHE A 291 17.89 6.06 -5.71
N ALA A 292 17.99 6.96 -6.71
CA ALA A 292 17.27 6.80 -7.96
C ALA A 292 17.64 5.50 -8.69
N SER A 293 18.94 5.17 -8.78
CA SER A 293 19.41 3.93 -9.39
C SER A 293 18.94 2.69 -8.65
N ARG A 294 19.02 2.69 -7.31
CA ARG A 294 18.56 1.61 -6.44
C ARG A 294 17.04 1.35 -6.59
N MET A 295 16.23 2.40 -6.79
CA MET A 295 14.80 2.25 -7.02
C MET A 295 14.53 1.44 -8.30
N PHE A 296 15.15 1.77 -9.41
CA PHE A 296 14.98 1.05 -10.67
C PHE A 296 15.53 -0.38 -10.60
N GLU A 297 16.66 -0.59 -9.92
CA GLU A 297 17.21 -1.93 -9.67
C GLU A 297 16.26 -2.77 -8.83
N TRP A 298 15.67 -2.20 -7.78
CA TRP A 298 14.68 -2.88 -6.95
C TRP A 298 13.47 -3.32 -7.78
N ILE A 299 12.92 -2.43 -8.61
CA ILE A 299 11.80 -2.73 -9.51
C ILE A 299 12.15 -3.90 -10.45
N ALA A 300 13.34 -3.89 -11.06
CA ALA A 300 13.79 -4.95 -11.97
C ALA A 300 13.85 -6.34 -11.30
N ASN A 301 14.15 -6.38 -9.99
CA ASN A 301 14.22 -7.61 -9.21
C ASN A 301 12.89 -8.04 -8.57
N HIS A 302 11.82 -7.23 -8.72
CA HIS A 302 10.52 -7.46 -8.07
C HIS A 302 9.36 -7.50 -9.10
N PRO A 303 9.20 -8.61 -9.87
CA PRO A 303 8.32 -8.69 -11.04
C PRO A 303 6.82 -8.59 -10.75
N ARG A 304 6.38 -8.62 -9.47
CA ARG A 304 4.99 -8.29 -9.09
C ARG A 304 4.74 -6.79 -8.92
N THR A 305 5.77 -5.96 -9.13
CA THR A 305 5.57 -4.51 -9.14
C THR A 305 4.82 -4.11 -10.39
N ILE A 306 3.65 -3.50 -10.21
CA ILE A 306 2.74 -3.11 -11.29
C ILE A 306 2.75 -1.61 -11.57
N GLY A 307 3.30 -0.80 -10.66
CA GLY A 307 3.35 0.65 -10.83
C GLY A 307 4.50 1.30 -10.05
N LEU A 308 5.01 2.39 -10.60
CA LEU A 308 6.07 3.22 -10.03
C LEU A 308 5.72 4.69 -10.22
N VAL A 309 5.38 5.39 -9.15
CA VAL A 309 4.84 6.77 -9.18
C VAL A 309 5.82 7.75 -8.56
N TYR A 310 6.34 8.69 -9.37
CA TYR A 310 7.23 9.73 -8.89
C TYR A 310 6.45 10.87 -8.23
N PHE A 311 6.85 11.27 -7.02
CA PHE A 311 6.29 12.42 -6.32
C PHE A 311 6.96 13.71 -6.81
N ASN A 312 6.34 14.39 -7.79
CA ASN A 312 6.85 15.60 -8.43
C ASN A 312 6.15 16.86 -7.91
N LYS A 313 6.08 17.02 -6.61
CA LYS A 313 5.34 18.11 -5.96
C LYS A 313 6.21 18.79 -4.91
N GLY A 314 6.10 20.11 -4.80
CA GLY A 314 6.61 20.85 -3.65
C GLY A 314 5.77 20.58 -2.40
N TRP A 315 6.37 20.66 -1.21
CA TRP A 315 5.63 20.72 0.04
C TRP A 315 4.74 21.95 0.08
N SER A 316 3.65 21.92 0.84
CA SER A 316 2.74 23.05 1.06
C SER A 316 3.40 24.21 1.86
N GLY A 317 4.57 24.61 1.53
CA GLY A 317 5.38 25.65 2.19
C GLY A 317 6.72 25.89 1.52
N GLY A 318 7.09 25.08 0.53
CA GLY A 318 8.33 25.23 -0.25
C GLY A 318 8.15 24.70 -1.66
N SER A 319 8.52 25.49 -2.66
CA SER A 319 8.55 25.04 -4.05
C SER A 319 9.77 24.16 -4.31
N GLY A 320 9.57 23.03 -4.99
CA GLY A 320 10.64 22.35 -5.69
C GLY A 320 11.45 21.32 -4.93
N ILE A 321 11.11 21.00 -3.69
CA ILE A 321 11.91 20.04 -2.90
C ILE A 321 11.98 18.64 -3.55
N PHE A 322 10.90 18.16 -4.17
CA PHE A 322 10.85 16.88 -4.87
C PHE A 322 10.85 16.99 -6.40
N GLU A 323 10.83 18.19 -6.95
CA GLU A 323 10.76 18.38 -8.40
C GLU A 323 11.97 17.79 -9.12
N LEU A 324 11.75 16.77 -9.97
CA LEU A 324 12.80 16.05 -10.68
C LEU A 324 13.60 16.95 -11.63
N ARG A 325 13.01 18.05 -12.12
CA ARG A 325 13.69 19.04 -12.97
C ARG A 325 14.89 19.72 -12.25
N THR A 326 14.87 19.76 -10.91
CA THR A 326 15.95 20.33 -10.10
C THR A 326 17.06 19.32 -9.78
N LYS A 327 16.94 18.09 -10.26
CA LYS A 327 17.82 16.95 -10.00
C LYS A 327 18.41 16.41 -11.32
N PRO A 328 19.30 17.15 -12.00
CA PRO A 328 19.70 16.85 -13.38
C PRO A 328 20.39 15.49 -13.55
N ARG A 329 21.16 15.02 -12.57
CA ARG A 329 21.84 13.73 -12.62
C ARG A 329 20.85 12.57 -12.45
N SER A 330 19.96 12.66 -11.48
CA SER A 330 18.90 11.67 -11.24
C SER A 330 17.86 11.68 -12.37
N LEU A 331 17.54 12.85 -12.95
CA LEU A 331 16.72 12.96 -14.16
C LEU A 331 17.34 12.21 -15.34
N ALA A 332 18.67 12.26 -15.50
CA ALA A 332 19.35 11.48 -16.54
C ALA A 332 19.22 9.98 -16.31
N VAL A 333 19.33 9.50 -15.06
CA VAL A 333 19.05 8.11 -14.69
C VAL A 333 17.60 7.77 -15.01
N TYR A 334 16.65 8.56 -14.53
CA TYR A 334 15.22 8.35 -14.77
C TYR A 334 14.92 8.19 -16.27
N ARG A 335 15.37 9.15 -17.11
CA ARG A 335 15.18 9.13 -18.56
C ARG A 335 15.79 7.90 -19.22
N ARG A 336 16.91 7.39 -18.75
CA ARG A 336 17.54 6.18 -19.25
C ARG A 336 16.71 4.96 -18.94
N GLU A 337 16.31 4.80 -17.67
CA GLU A 337 15.64 3.59 -17.17
C GLU A 337 14.22 3.44 -17.74
N VAL A 338 13.45 4.53 -17.83
CA VAL A 338 12.06 4.47 -18.33
C VAL A 338 11.96 4.15 -19.84
N ARG A 339 13.08 4.18 -20.58
CA ARG A 339 13.13 3.72 -21.97
C ARG A 339 13.00 2.20 -22.11
N ASN A 340 13.29 1.47 -21.03
CA ASN A 340 13.13 0.02 -21.04
C ASN A 340 11.68 -0.35 -21.36
N ALA A 341 11.49 -1.37 -22.24
CA ALA A 341 10.17 -1.88 -22.63
C ALA A 341 9.37 -2.52 -21.48
N HIS A 342 10.00 -2.72 -20.32
CA HIS A 342 9.35 -3.10 -19.08
C HIS A 342 8.36 -2.02 -18.62
N PHE A 343 8.67 -0.73 -18.80
CA PHE A 343 7.82 0.39 -18.46
C PHE A 343 6.87 0.76 -19.60
N LEU A 344 5.57 0.67 -19.33
CA LEU A 344 4.53 0.93 -20.32
C LEU A 344 4.26 2.43 -20.47
N ALA A 345 4.02 2.87 -21.71
CA ALA A 345 3.58 4.22 -22.05
C ALA A 345 2.10 4.26 -22.48
N LYS A 346 1.37 3.16 -22.32
CA LYS A 346 -0.06 3.04 -22.62
C LYS A 346 -0.69 2.10 -21.61
N LEU A 347 -1.93 2.34 -21.27
CA LEU A 347 -2.75 1.42 -20.48
C LEU A 347 -2.91 0.08 -21.22
N PRO A 348 -3.04 -1.04 -20.49
CA PRO A 348 -3.24 -2.38 -21.06
C PRO A 348 -4.48 -2.51 -21.93
#